data_c40edb4c75f466b1ad7e7cae6f5b56e7
#
_entry.id   c40edb4c75f466b1ad7e7cae6f5b56e7
#
_cell.length_a   1.000
_cell.length_b   1.000
_cell.length_c   1.000
_cell.angle_alpha   90.00
_cell.angle_beta   90.00
_cell.angle_gamma   90.00
#
_symmetry.space_group_name_H-M   'P 1'
#
loop_
_entity.id
_entity.type
_entity.pdbx_description
1 polymer ?
#
loop_
_entity_poly.entity_id
_entity_poly.type
_entity_poly.pdbx_seq_one_letter_code
_entity_poly.pdbx_strand_id
1 'polypeptide(L)'
;VNRSLFVQWVLIGTLTSLVVVYVAHTFRSLPMPARAGAMVSSIIGIISIFIYSATIQNIFIDQLGALQTLANSGSESAKAFLADNEIALTGEIKPPFFMSILPLAQVAINLVLTVYLFLFAKWEK
;
A
#
# COMPACT_ATOMS: atom_id res chain seq x y z
N VAL A 1 8.90 -13.51 -0.72
CA VAL A 1 7.58 -12.90 -0.95
C VAL A 1 7.25 -11.91 0.15
N ASN A 2 7.42 -12.31 1.41
CA ASN A 2 7.12 -11.43 2.53
C ASN A 2 7.96 -10.14 2.49
N ARG A 3 9.25 -10.27 2.13
CA ARG A 3 10.14 -9.11 2.00
C ARG A 3 9.66 -8.18 0.88
N SER A 4 9.29 -8.74 -0.27
CA SER A 4 8.81 -7.94 -1.41
C SER A 4 7.52 -7.21 -1.08
N LEU A 5 6.58 -7.87 -0.41
CA LEU A 5 5.33 -7.24 0.01
C LEU A 5 5.57 -6.14 1.04
N PHE A 6 6.47 -6.38 2.00
CA PHE A 6 6.84 -5.38 3.00
C PHE A 6 7.42 -4.13 2.34
N VAL A 7 8.41 -4.30 1.44
CA VAL A 7 9.03 -3.20 0.73
C VAL A 7 8.00 -2.44 -0.09
N GLN A 8 7.12 -3.16 -0.79
CA GLN A 8 6.07 -2.54 -1.61
C GLN A 8 5.15 -1.66 -0.77
N TRP A 9 4.66 -2.15 0.37
CA TRP A 9 3.77 -1.38 1.23
C TRP A 9 4.48 -0.18 1.85
N VAL A 10 5.75 -0.34 2.25
CA VAL A 10 6.54 0.77 2.78
C VAL A 10 6.73 1.85 1.71
N LEU A 11 7.04 1.45 0.46
CA LEU A 11 7.19 2.40 -0.63
C LEU A 11 5.88 3.13 -0.92
N ILE A 12 4.77 2.42 -1.00
CA ILE A 12 3.46 3.03 -1.24
C ILE A 12 3.13 4.04 -0.13
N GLY A 13 3.32 3.65 1.13
CA GLY A 13 3.04 4.52 2.26
C GLY A 13 3.92 5.76 2.26
N THR A 14 5.22 5.60 1.99
CA THR A 14 6.17 6.71 1.95
C THR A 14 5.86 7.67 0.81
N LEU A 15 5.63 7.15 -0.40
CA LEU A 15 5.29 7.98 -1.55
C LEU A 15 3.97 8.72 -1.33
N THR A 16 2.98 8.05 -0.75
CA THR A 16 1.70 8.67 -0.44
C THR A 16 1.89 9.81 0.56
N SER A 17 2.70 9.60 1.61
CA SER A 17 3.00 10.65 2.59
C SER A 17 3.68 11.85 1.95
N LEU A 18 4.64 11.63 1.06
CA LEU A 18 5.33 12.71 0.35
C LEU A 18 4.36 13.50 -0.53
N VAL A 19 3.46 12.81 -1.24
CA VAL A 19 2.45 13.48 -2.06
C VAL A 19 1.51 14.31 -1.19
N VAL A 20 1.08 13.78 -0.05
CA VAL A 20 0.22 14.51 0.88
C VAL A 20 0.91 15.78 1.36
N VAL A 21 2.18 15.70 1.75
CA VAL A 21 2.95 16.88 2.19
C VAL A 21 3.03 17.90 1.07
N TYR A 22 3.34 17.47 -0.15
CA TYR A 22 3.45 18.35 -1.30
C TYR A 22 2.12 19.05 -1.61
N VAL A 23 1.02 18.30 -1.64
CA VAL A 23 -0.31 18.85 -1.92
C VAL A 23 -0.72 19.84 -0.82
N ALA A 24 -0.52 19.47 0.44
CA ALA A 24 -0.86 20.35 1.57
C ALA A 24 -0.06 21.66 1.49
N HIS A 25 1.23 21.58 1.18
CA HIS A 25 2.07 22.74 1.03
C HIS A 25 1.60 23.63 -0.13
N THR A 26 1.24 23.01 -1.25
CA THR A 26 0.75 23.74 -2.43
C THR A 26 -0.52 24.51 -2.13
N PHE A 27 -1.43 23.93 -1.34
CA PHE A 27 -2.72 24.54 -1.03
C PHE A 27 -2.75 25.29 0.30
N ARG A 28 -1.59 25.53 0.92
CA ARG A 28 -1.52 26.17 2.25
C ARG A 28 -2.10 27.59 2.30
N SER A 29 -2.06 28.30 1.19
CA SER A 29 -2.51 29.70 1.11
C SER A 29 -3.98 29.84 0.72
N LEU A 30 -4.66 28.73 0.46
CA LEU A 30 -6.07 28.79 0.05
C LEU A 30 -6.99 29.04 1.26
N PRO A 31 -8.18 29.63 1.02
CA PRO A 31 -9.18 29.75 2.08
C PRO A 31 -9.59 28.39 2.64
N MET A 32 -10.09 28.39 3.86
CA MET A 32 -10.45 27.14 4.57
C MET A 32 -11.40 26.23 3.76
N PRO A 33 -12.47 26.73 3.11
CA PRO A 33 -13.33 25.84 2.32
C PRO A 33 -12.59 25.09 1.20
N ALA A 34 -11.67 25.78 0.51
CA ALA A 34 -10.88 25.18 -0.57
C ALA A 34 -9.91 24.15 0.00
N ARG A 35 -9.26 24.46 1.15
CA ARG A 35 -8.36 23.52 1.81
C ARG A 35 -9.12 22.29 2.30
N ALA A 36 -10.32 22.46 2.84
CA ALA A 36 -11.14 21.35 3.28
C ALA A 36 -11.52 20.46 2.10
N GLY A 37 -11.86 21.03 0.95
CA GLY A 37 -12.14 20.26 -0.25
C GLY A 37 -10.94 19.47 -0.74
N ALA A 38 -9.75 20.09 -0.75
CA ALA A 38 -8.51 19.43 -1.12
C ALA A 38 -8.17 18.29 -0.14
N MET A 39 -8.42 18.50 1.16
CA MET A 39 -8.22 17.48 2.19
C MET A 39 -9.11 16.28 1.96
N VAL A 40 -10.42 16.50 1.70
CA VAL A 40 -11.37 15.42 1.43
C VAL A 40 -10.95 14.64 0.19
N SER A 41 -10.56 15.33 -0.87
CA SER A 41 -10.08 14.69 -2.10
C SER A 41 -8.83 13.85 -1.83
N SER A 42 -7.90 14.34 -1.01
CA SER A 42 -6.69 13.61 -0.64
C SER A 42 -7.03 12.36 0.17
N ILE A 43 -7.97 12.45 1.09
CA ILE A 43 -8.42 11.30 1.88
C ILE A 43 -9.02 10.22 0.96
N ILE A 44 -9.88 10.62 0.03
CA ILE A 44 -10.46 9.69 -0.94
C ILE A 44 -9.35 9.03 -1.77
N GLY A 45 -8.37 9.82 -2.22
CA GLY A 45 -7.24 9.30 -2.97
C GLY A 45 -6.41 8.28 -2.18
N ILE A 46 -6.13 8.57 -0.91
CA ILE A 46 -5.38 7.67 -0.03
C ILE A 46 -6.12 6.34 0.11
N ILE A 47 -7.40 6.40 0.42
CA ILE A 47 -8.23 5.20 0.59
C ILE A 47 -8.25 4.40 -0.71
N SER A 48 -8.42 5.08 -1.85
CA SER A 48 -8.47 4.43 -3.17
C SER A 48 -7.15 3.71 -3.51
N ILE A 49 -6.00 4.35 -3.22
CA ILE A 49 -4.69 3.75 -3.44
C ILE A 49 -4.54 2.47 -2.64
N PHE A 50 -4.93 2.49 -1.36
CA PHE A 50 -4.77 1.32 -0.50
C PHE A 50 -5.73 0.20 -0.87
N ILE A 51 -6.97 0.52 -1.27
CA ILE A 51 -7.92 -0.49 -1.77
C ILE A 51 -7.38 -1.13 -3.06
N TYR A 52 -6.90 -0.32 -3.99
CA TYR A 52 -6.34 -0.80 -5.25
C TYR A 52 -5.13 -1.71 -5.01
N SER A 53 -4.24 -1.31 -4.11
CA SER A 53 -3.04 -2.09 -3.78
C SER A 53 -3.42 -3.42 -3.12
N ALA A 54 -4.42 -3.43 -2.25
CA ALA A 54 -4.90 -4.66 -1.63
C ALA A 54 -5.50 -5.62 -2.69
N THR A 55 -6.22 -5.08 -3.67
CA THR A 55 -6.77 -5.87 -4.77
C THR A 55 -5.66 -6.52 -5.59
N ILE A 56 -4.60 -5.75 -5.91
CA ILE A 56 -3.44 -6.28 -6.65
C ILE A 56 -2.75 -7.37 -5.83
N GLN A 57 -2.61 -7.19 -4.53
CA GLN A 57 -2.01 -8.21 -3.66
C GLN A 57 -2.81 -9.52 -3.71
N ASN A 58 -4.13 -9.45 -3.67
CA ASN A 58 -4.98 -10.64 -3.75
C ASN A 58 -4.82 -11.36 -5.09
N ILE A 59 -4.77 -10.60 -6.20
CA ILE A 59 -4.52 -11.17 -7.52
C ILE A 59 -3.16 -11.87 -7.57
N PHE A 60 -2.14 -11.25 -7.00
CA PHE A 60 -0.79 -11.81 -6.93
C PHE A 60 -0.78 -13.13 -6.16
N ILE A 61 -1.47 -13.19 -5.01
CA ILE A 61 -1.56 -14.41 -4.20
C ILE A 61 -2.28 -15.51 -4.97
N ASP A 62 -3.35 -15.19 -5.71
CA ASP A 62 -4.05 -16.15 -6.56
C ASP A 62 -3.12 -16.71 -7.64
N GLN A 63 -2.28 -15.86 -8.24
CA GLN A 63 -1.31 -16.30 -9.25
C GLN A 63 -0.25 -17.21 -8.64
N LEU A 64 0.18 -16.96 -7.41
CA LEU A 64 1.10 -17.85 -6.71
C LEU A 64 0.48 -19.24 -6.50
N GLY A 65 -0.81 -19.30 -6.17
CA GLY A 65 -1.54 -20.56 -6.07
C GLY A 65 -1.54 -21.32 -7.40
N ALA A 66 -1.73 -20.64 -8.52
CA ALA A 66 -1.64 -21.26 -9.84
C ALA A 66 -0.24 -21.80 -10.12
N LEU A 67 0.80 -21.08 -9.70
CA LEU A 67 2.19 -21.54 -9.82
C LEU A 67 2.46 -22.78 -8.99
N GLN A 68 1.89 -22.88 -7.79
CA GLN A 68 1.98 -24.10 -7.00
C GLN A 68 1.41 -25.30 -7.75
N THR A 69 0.26 -25.12 -8.39
CA THR A 69 -0.37 -26.18 -9.19
C THR A 69 0.54 -26.60 -10.34
N LEU A 70 1.12 -25.64 -11.06
CA LEU A 70 2.04 -25.93 -12.16
C LEU A 70 3.30 -26.65 -11.66
N ALA A 71 3.86 -26.22 -10.53
CA ALA A 71 5.03 -26.86 -9.94
C ALA A 71 4.75 -28.32 -9.59
N ASN A 72 3.58 -28.59 -9.01
CA ASN A 72 3.19 -29.95 -8.65
C ASN A 72 2.87 -30.82 -9.88
N SER A 73 2.61 -30.19 -11.03
CA SER A 73 2.40 -30.87 -12.30
C SER A 73 3.69 -31.12 -13.08
N GLY A 74 4.85 -30.69 -12.55
CA GLY A 74 6.15 -30.95 -13.12
C GLY A 74 6.86 -29.77 -13.76
N SER A 75 6.31 -28.56 -13.67
CA SER A 75 6.98 -27.37 -14.23
C SER A 75 8.21 -27.00 -13.41
N GLU A 76 9.40 -27.15 -13.99
CA GLU A 76 10.65 -26.78 -13.33
C GLU A 76 10.77 -25.27 -13.12
N SER A 77 10.27 -24.48 -14.07
CA SER A 77 10.28 -23.02 -13.95
C SER A 77 9.43 -22.55 -12.78
N ALA A 78 8.25 -23.15 -12.59
CA ALA A 78 7.38 -22.81 -11.46
C ALA A 78 8.02 -23.20 -10.14
N LYS A 79 8.64 -24.39 -10.07
CA LYS A 79 9.35 -24.83 -8.87
C LYS A 79 10.48 -23.87 -8.51
N ALA A 80 11.29 -23.46 -9.49
CA ALA A 80 12.40 -22.54 -9.27
C ALA A 80 11.90 -21.20 -8.77
N PHE A 81 10.83 -20.66 -9.37
CA PHE A 81 10.26 -19.39 -8.94
C PHE A 81 9.78 -19.43 -7.49
N LEU A 82 9.06 -20.50 -7.12
CA LEU A 82 8.56 -20.65 -5.76
C LEU A 82 9.69 -20.82 -4.75
N ALA A 83 10.72 -21.58 -5.10
CA ALA A 83 11.88 -21.76 -4.24
C ALA A 83 12.64 -20.45 -4.04
N ASP A 84 12.84 -19.67 -5.09
CA ASP A 84 13.54 -18.39 -5.03
C ASP A 84 12.81 -17.37 -4.15
N ASN A 85 11.48 -17.50 -4.05
CA ASN A 85 10.66 -16.60 -3.24
C ASN A 85 10.25 -17.21 -1.91
N GLU A 86 10.84 -18.34 -1.54
CA GLU A 86 10.58 -19.02 -0.26
C GLU A 86 9.11 -19.39 -0.07
N ILE A 87 8.45 -19.82 -1.15
CA ILE A 87 7.04 -20.24 -1.13
C ILE A 87 6.96 -21.75 -1.15
N ALA A 88 6.15 -22.34 -0.25
CA ALA A 88 5.93 -23.78 -0.22
C ALA A 88 5.20 -24.24 -1.48
N LEU A 89 5.49 -25.48 -1.91
CA LEU A 89 4.85 -26.09 -3.08
C LEU A 89 3.41 -26.53 -2.81
N THR A 90 3.06 -26.69 -1.54
CA THR A 90 1.73 -27.14 -1.12
C THR A 90 1.25 -26.26 0.03
N GLY A 91 -0.06 -26.24 0.22
CA GLY A 91 -0.67 -25.48 1.28
C GLY A 91 -1.15 -24.11 0.81
N GLU A 92 -1.83 -23.43 1.71
CA GLU A 92 -2.38 -22.12 1.43
C GLU A 92 -1.31 -21.03 1.55
N ILE A 93 -1.30 -20.10 0.61
CA ILE A 93 -0.39 -18.96 0.64
C ILE A 93 -1.08 -17.82 1.40
N LYS A 94 -0.53 -17.49 2.57
CA LYS A 94 -1.06 -16.39 3.39
C LYS A 94 0.06 -15.40 3.71
N PRO A 95 -0.21 -14.08 3.60
CA PRO A 95 0.74 -13.10 4.09
C PRO A 95 0.85 -13.19 5.63
N PRO A 96 2.00 -12.82 6.22
CA PRO A 96 2.14 -12.77 7.67
C PRO A 96 1.13 -11.80 8.29
N PHE A 97 0.79 -12.02 9.55
CA PHE A 97 -0.19 -11.19 10.25
C PHE A 97 0.19 -9.72 10.23
N PHE A 98 1.48 -9.39 10.46
CA PHE A 98 1.90 -7.99 10.45
C PHE A 98 1.71 -7.33 9.08
N MET A 99 1.71 -8.10 7.99
CA MET A 99 1.45 -7.56 6.66
C MET A 99 -0.01 -7.17 6.47
N SER A 100 -0.92 -7.69 7.29
CA SER A 100 -2.31 -7.26 7.30
C SER A 100 -2.49 -5.96 8.09
N ILE A 101 -1.66 -5.77 9.14
CA ILE A 101 -1.71 -4.58 9.98
C ILE A 101 -0.99 -3.41 9.33
N LEU A 102 0.13 -3.68 8.64
CA LEU A 102 0.98 -2.63 8.06
C LEU A 102 0.20 -1.67 7.14
N PRO A 103 -0.61 -2.15 6.17
CA PRO A 103 -1.40 -1.23 5.34
C PRO A 103 -2.39 -0.41 6.17
N LEU A 104 -3.04 -1.02 7.15
CA LEU A 104 -3.99 -0.31 8.01
C LEU A 104 -3.28 0.79 8.82
N ALA A 105 -2.09 0.49 9.36
CA ALA A 105 -1.30 1.47 10.08
C ALA A 105 -0.89 2.63 9.16
N GLN A 106 -0.46 2.33 7.95
CA GLN A 106 -0.08 3.35 6.97
C GLN A 106 -1.26 4.22 6.56
N VAL A 107 -2.45 3.64 6.34
CA VAL A 107 -3.66 4.41 6.06
C VAL A 107 -3.95 5.35 7.22
N ALA A 108 -3.93 4.86 8.45
CA ALA A 108 -4.20 5.67 9.63
C ALA A 108 -3.20 6.83 9.75
N ILE A 109 -1.92 6.56 9.58
CA ILE A 109 -0.87 7.58 9.63
C ILE A 109 -1.09 8.63 8.54
N ASN A 110 -1.37 8.20 7.32
CA ASN A 110 -1.59 9.12 6.20
C ASN A 110 -2.85 9.95 6.39
N LEU A 111 -3.92 9.39 6.95
CA LEU A 111 -5.14 10.15 7.22
C LEU A 111 -4.92 11.19 8.31
N VAL A 112 -4.23 10.84 9.40
CA VAL A 112 -3.89 11.78 10.47
C VAL A 112 -2.98 12.88 9.93
N LEU A 113 -1.97 12.51 9.15
CA LEU A 113 -1.05 13.46 8.53
C LEU A 113 -1.80 14.43 7.62
N THR A 114 -2.75 13.94 6.82
CA THR A 114 -3.54 14.75 5.92
C THR A 114 -4.35 15.78 6.68
N VAL A 115 -5.09 15.35 7.70
CA VAL A 115 -5.90 16.25 8.52
C VAL A 115 -5.01 17.30 9.18
N TYR A 116 -3.90 16.88 9.79
CA TYR A 116 -2.99 17.80 10.46
C TYR A 116 -2.41 18.83 9.48
N LEU A 117 -1.90 18.38 8.33
CA LEU A 117 -1.23 19.25 7.38
C LEU A 117 -2.19 20.24 6.71
N PHE A 118 -3.43 19.84 6.46
CA PHE A 118 -4.38 20.73 5.79
C PHE A 118 -5.08 21.68 6.74
N LEU A 119 -5.28 21.31 8.01
CA LEU A 119 -6.09 22.10 8.94
C LEU A 119 -5.28 22.75 10.05
N PHE A 120 -4.23 22.09 10.55
CA PHE A 120 -3.56 22.51 11.78
C PHE A 120 -2.10 22.91 11.59
N ALA A 121 -1.44 22.48 10.53
CA ALA A 121 -0.03 22.78 10.35
C ALA A 121 0.18 24.29 10.10
N LYS A 122 1.20 24.84 10.75
CA LYS A 122 1.63 26.20 10.51
C LYS A 122 2.84 26.14 9.59
N TRP A 123 2.67 26.64 8.38
CA TRP A 123 3.73 26.63 7.39
C TRP A 123 4.54 27.92 7.50
N GLU A 124 5.84 27.78 7.52
CA GLU A 124 6.73 28.93 7.40
C GLU A 124 6.78 29.39 5.93
N LYS A 125 6.92 30.69 5.77
CA LYS A 125 7.00 31.28 4.44
C LYS A 125 8.42 31.19 3.87
#